data_2303a113c6ba4bd4cedc8436c47bb866
#
_entry.id   2303a113c6ba4bd4cedc8436c47bb866
#
_cell.length_a   1.000
_cell.length_b   1.000
_cell.length_c   1.000
_cell.angle_alpha   90.00
_cell.angle_beta   90.00
_cell.angle_gamma   90.00
#
_symmetry.space_group_name_H-M   'P 1'
#
loop_
_entity.id
_entity.type
_entity.pdbx_description
1 polymer ?
#
loop_
_entity_poly.entity_id
_entity_poly.type
_entity_poly.pdbx_seq_one_letter_code
_entity_poly.pdbx_strand_id
1 'polypeptide(L)'
;MKSILNKLALSALFLSLTISISSSEAKKAIEERLAPVGQVCVEGEGCATTGSQVTAAPVEKKSLPKVKLSEGSEHTVNMLNMGPGGTMVFDPPVIKVSKGDTVHFKSVDLSHNSSAVEGMIPDGAENWTGQINQDISVKLDSEGVYVYQCDPHAMMAMVGVIQVGEAVNMNKVMEAAKTYKSQFVMNNNRLDDYLSQL
;
A
#
# COMPACT_ATOMS: atom_id res chain seq x y z
N MET A 1 -53.49 21.25 30.16
CA MET A 1 -53.01 22.14 31.23
C MET A 1 -51.53 22.28 31.11
N LYS A 2 -51.09 23.35 30.56
CA LYS A 2 -50.31 24.48 31.12
C LYS A 2 -49.01 24.02 31.74
N SER A 3 -47.89 24.36 31.04
CA SER A 3 -46.99 25.47 31.38
C SER A 3 -45.79 24.94 32.15
N ILE A 4 -44.53 25.29 31.98
CA ILE A 4 -43.91 26.62 31.85
C ILE A 4 -42.49 26.47 31.31
N LEU A 5 -42.12 27.37 30.41
CA LEU A 5 -40.75 27.78 30.01
C LEU A 5 -39.79 27.95 31.19
N ASN A 6 -38.54 27.59 31.02
CA ASN A 6 -37.46 28.35 31.61
C ASN A 6 -36.28 28.47 30.65
N LYS A 7 -36.08 29.68 30.16
CA LYS A 7 -34.89 30.14 29.43
C LYS A 7 -33.82 30.48 30.47
N LEU A 8 -32.64 29.93 30.31
CA LEU A 8 -31.43 30.49 30.89
C LEU A 8 -30.38 30.59 29.81
N ALA A 9 -30.21 31.81 29.33
CA ALA A 9 -29.11 32.24 28.47
C ALA A 9 -27.85 32.32 29.35
N LEU A 10 -26.83 31.56 28.97
CA LEU A 10 -25.47 31.74 29.53
C LEU A 10 -24.57 32.21 28.39
N SER A 11 -24.31 33.54 28.41
CA SER A 11 -23.33 34.23 27.57
C SER A 11 -21.96 33.77 27.97
N ALA A 12 -21.28 32.96 27.13
CA ALA A 12 -19.84 32.70 27.25
C ALA A 12 -19.12 33.58 26.25
N LEU A 13 -18.43 34.58 26.78
CA LEU A 13 -17.54 35.51 26.08
C LEU A 13 -16.23 34.74 25.73
N PHE A 14 -16.12 34.25 24.50
CA PHE A 14 -14.85 33.73 24.00
C PHE A 14 -13.97 34.86 23.49
N LEU A 15 -12.97 35.21 24.29
CA LEU A 15 -11.88 36.10 23.91
C LEU A 15 -10.94 35.33 22.97
N SER A 16 -11.10 35.51 21.65
CA SER A 16 -10.22 34.94 20.64
C SER A 16 -8.94 35.76 20.56
N LEU A 17 -7.88 35.22 21.14
CA LEU A 17 -6.52 35.74 20.97
C LEU A 17 -5.97 35.22 19.64
N THR A 18 -6.10 36.01 18.57
CA THR A 18 -5.46 35.73 17.28
C THR A 18 -4.01 36.16 17.34
N ILE A 19 -3.10 35.18 17.47
CA ILE A 19 -1.65 35.44 17.29
C ILE A 19 -1.39 35.40 15.77
N SER A 20 -1.29 36.58 15.18
CA SER A 20 -0.83 36.74 13.80
C SER A 20 0.71 36.65 13.79
N ILE A 21 1.24 35.47 13.44
CA ILE A 21 2.67 35.33 13.16
C ILE A 21 2.90 35.82 11.73
N SER A 22 3.68 36.85 11.56
CA SER A 22 4.01 37.44 10.26
C SER A 22 4.86 36.46 9.44
N SER A 23 4.51 36.28 8.17
CA SER A 23 5.17 35.35 7.24
C SER A 23 6.66 35.66 6.98
N SER A 24 7.16 36.79 7.44
CA SER A 24 8.55 37.20 7.31
C SER A 24 9.48 36.58 8.36
N GLU A 25 8.97 36.29 9.58
CA GLU A 25 9.78 35.65 10.63
C GLU A 25 9.96 34.16 10.40
N ALA A 26 8.96 33.49 9.82
CA ALA A 26 9.06 32.06 9.45
C ALA A 26 10.10 31.81 8.34
N LYS A 27 10.27 32.74 7.39
CA LYS A 27 11.30 32.60 6.34
C LYS A 27 12.72 32.77 6.88
N LYS A 28 12.94 33.67 7.85
CA LYS A 28 14.26 33.88 8.42
C LYS A 28 14.80 32.74 9.26
N ALA A 29 13.90 31.98 9.92
CA ALA A 29 14.27 30.83 10.73
C ALA A 29 14.67 29.60 9.89
N ILE A 30 14.24 29.51 8.63
CA ILE A 30 14.60 28.43 7.71
C ILE A 30 15.95 28.68 7.04
N GLU A 31 16.29 29.94 6.77
CA GLU A 31 17.53 30.30 6.08
C GLU A 31 18.77 30.16 6.99
N GLU A 32 18.60 30.28 8.31
CA GLU A 32 19.71 30.16 9.28
C GLU A 32 20.15 28.74 9.58
N ARG A 33 19.39 27.73 9.11
CA ARG A 33 19.75 26.29 9.27
C ARG A 33 20.50 25.68 8.09
N LEU A 34 20.70 26.43 7.02
CA LEU A 34 21.47 26.02 5.83
C LEU A 34 22.78 26.78 5.75
N ALA A 35 23.57 26.76 6.82
CA ALA A 35 24.97 27.21 6.72
C ALA A 35 25.76 26.17 5.92
N PRO A 36 26.55 26.56 4.90
CA PRO A 36 27.37 25.60 4.17
C PRO A 36 28.44 25.02 5.10
N VAL A 37 28.61 23.72 5.05
CA VAL A 37 29.69 22.99 5.73
C VAL A 37 31.01 23.63 5.29
N GLY A 38 31.70 24.31 6.23
CA GLY A 38 32.93 25.03 5.96
C GLY A 38 34.00 24.09 5.41
N GLN A 39 34.59 24.52 4.27
CA GLN A 39 35.79 23.92 3.73
C GLN A 39 36.95 24.29 4.70
N VAL A 40 37.52 23.25 5.30
CA VAL A 40 38.81 23.39 6.02
C VAL A 40 39.89 23.30 4.96
N CYS A 41 40.40 24.46 4.55
CA CYS A 41 41.61 24.52 3.76
C CYS A 41 42.82 24.53 4.70
N VAL A 42 43.70 23.54 4.58
CA VAL A 42 45.03 23.56 5.21
C VAL A 42 45.97 24.29 4.26
N GLU A 43 46.69 25.28 4.75
CA GLU A 43 47.61 26.09 3.97
C GLU A 43 48.73 25.23 3.38
N GLY A 44 48.88 25.29 2.04
CA GLY A 44 50.04 24.87 1.30
C GLY A 44 49.88 23.71 0.34
N GLU A 45 48.96 23.79 -0.64
CA GLU A 45 49.14 23.20 -1.99
C GLU A 45 47.78 23.29 -2.73
N GLY A 46 47.83 23.59 -4.00
CA GLY A 46 46.75 24.03 -4.87
C GLY A 46 45.48 23.22 -4.80
N CYS A 47 44.35 23.93 -4.65
CA CYS A 47 42.99 23.35 -4.66
C CYS A 47 42.62 22.93 -6.10
N ALA A 48 42.82 21.67 -6.43
CA ALA A 48 42.32 21.07 -7.67
C ALA A 48 40.85 20.70 -7.48
N THR A 49 39.95 21.46 -8.09
CA THR A 49 38.53 21.11 -8.20
C THR A 49 38.37 19.92 -9.13
N THR A 50 38.51 18.71 -8.60
CA THR A 50 38.07 17.51 -9.31
C THR A 50 36.55 17.37 -9.07
N GLY A 51 35.78 17.95 -9.98
CA GLY A 51 34.34 17.74 -10.06
C GLY A 51 34.06 16.28 -10.41
N SER A 52 34.01 15.42 -9.38
CA SER A 52 33.45 14.08 -9.53
C SER A 52 31.94 14.21 -9.58
N GLN A 53 31.41 14.36 -10.80
CA GLN A 53 29.99 14.14 -11.03
C GLN A 53 29.72 12.67 -10.74
N VAL A 54 29.13 12.41 -9.56
CA VAL A 54 28.53 11.11 -9.27
C VAL A 54 27.25 11.06 -10.11
N THR A 55 27.39 10.63 -11.37
CA THR A 55 26.24 10.20 -12.15
C THR A 55 25.71 8.94 -11.47
N ALA A 56 24.59 9.09 -10.75
CA ALA A 56 23.83 7.94 -10.27
C ALA A 56 23.44 7.14 -11.51
N ALA A 57 24.08 5.97 -11.69
CA ALA A 57 23.68 5.01 -12.69
C ALA A 57 22.20 4.67 -12.46
N PRO A 58 21.36 4.53 -13.51
CA PRO A 58 19.99 4.07 -13.36
C PRO A 58 20.04 2.71 -12.66
N VAL A 59 19.41 2.60 -11.50
CA VAL A 59 19.21 1.31 -10.83
C VAL A 59 18.28 0.51 -11.75
N GLU A 60 18.85 -0.39 -12.53
CA GLU A 60 18.07 -1.36 -13.32
C GLU A 60 17.17 -2.12 -12.34
N LYS A 61 15.87 -1.84 -12.40
CA LYS A 61 14.87 -2.59 -11.64
C LYS A 61 14.87 -4.02 -12.20
N LYS A 62 15.54 -4.93 -11.51
CA LYS A 62 15.58 -6.36 -11.87
C LYS A 62 14.15 -6.85 -12.02
N SER A 63 13.77 -7.25 -13.23
CA SER A 63 12.43 -7.81 -13.47
C SER A 63 12.27 -9.11 -12.70
N LEU A 64 11.19 -9.21 -11.93
CA LEU A 64 10.82 -10.45 -11.25
C LEU A 64 10.36 -11.50 -12.28
N PRO A 65 10.57 -12.79 -12.01
CA PRO A 65 10.09 -13.85 -12.89
C PRO A 65 8.58 -13.83 -13.00
N LYS A 66 8.06 -14.06 -14.20
CA LYS A 66 6.62 -14.17 -14.45
C LYS A 66 6.07 -15.44 -13.83
N VAL A 67 4.91 -15.33 -13.18
CA VAL A 67 4.19 -16.49 -12.61
C VAL A 67 3.55 -17.29 -13.75
N LYS A 68 3.70 -18.61 -13.68
CA LYS A 68 3.07 -19.54 -14.63
C LYS A 68 1.64 -19.86 -14.20
N LEU A 69 0.82 -20.33 -15.15
CA LEU A 69 -0.51 -20.86 -14.86
C LEU A 69 -0.38 -22.04 -13.88
N SER A 70 -1.15 -22.01 -12.82
CA SER A 70 -1.23 -23.09 -11.83
C SER A 70 -1.96 -24.29 -12.42
N GLU A 71 -1.56 -25.49 -12.02
CA GLU A 71 -2.23 -26.72 -12.46
C GLU A 71 -3.44 -27.04 -11.55
N GLY A 72 -4.46 -27.68 -12.15
CA GLY A 72 -5.66 -28.06 -11.43
C GLY A 72 -6.69 -26.94 -11.34
N SER A 73 -7.79 -27.20 -10.63
CA SER A 73 -8.92 -26.28 -10.45
C SER A 73 -9.12 -25.81 -9.00
N GLU A 74 -8.32 -26.34 -8.07
CA GLU A 74 -8.36 -26.00 -6.65
C GLU A 74 -6.98 -25.52 -6.22
N HIS A 75 -6.91 -24.30 -5.71
CA HIS A 75 -5.65 -23.65 -5.35
C HIS A 75 -5.69 -23.22 -3.89
N THR A 76 -4.57 -23.30 -3.19
CA THR A 76 -4.48 -22.89 -1.79
C THR A 76 -3.55 -21.70 -1.64
N VAL A 77 -4.00 -20.72 -0.85
CA VAL A 77 -3.22 -19.55 -0.42
C VAL A 77 -3.25 -19.50 1.11
N ASN A 78 -2.10 -19.60 1.73
CA ASN A 78 -1.96 -19.56 3.18
C ASN A 78 -1.84 -18.11 3.67
N MET A 79 -2.47 -17.80 4.79
CA MET A 79 -2.37 -16.52 5.49
C MET A 79 -1.36 -16.68 6.63
N LEU A 80 -0.22 -15.95 6.55
CA LEU A 80 0.94 -16.20 7.41
C LEU A 80 1.46 -14.92 8.07
N ASN A 81 1.85 -15.02 9.33
CA ASN A 81 2.64 -13.99 10.02
C ASN A 81 4.03 -13.85 9.40
N MET A 82 4.62 -14.98 8.97
CA MET A 82 5.95 -15.04 8.36
C MET A 82 5.97 -16.10 7.26
N GLY A 83 6.45 -15.74 6.08
CA GLY A 83 6.59 -16.63 4.94
C GLY A 83 7.74 -16.24 4.02
N PRO A 84 7.89 -16.89 2.85
CA PRO A 84 8.97 -16.60 1.92
C PRO A 84 9.05 -15.13 1.47
N GLY A 85 7.90 -14.44 1.43
CA GLY A 85 7.80 -13.01 1.07
C GLY A 85 8.03 -12.04 2.23
N GLY A 86 8.41 -12.51 3.42
CA GLY A 86 8.62 -11.70 4.62
C GLY A 86 7.50 -11.82 5.65
N THR A 87 7.21 -10.73 6.37
CA THR A 87 6.16 -10.68 7.39
C THR A 87 4.81 -10.29 6.82
N MET A 88 3.74 -10.79 7.45
CA MET A 88 2.35 -10.52 7.07
C MET A 88 2.16 -10.73 5.57
N VAL A 89 2.05 -12.01 5.18
CA VAL A 89 2.03 -12.41 3.76
C VAL A 89 0.94 -13.43 3.49
N PHE A 90 0.48 -13.42 2.25
CA PHE A 90 -0.19 -14.56 1.61
C PHE A 90 0.89 -15.42 0.93
N ASP A 91 0.72 -16.74 0.94
CA ASP A 91 1.67 -17.67 0.32
C ASP A 91 0.95 -18.80 -0.43
N PRO A 92 1.11 -18.89 -1.75
CA PRO A 92 1.82 -17.96 -2.63
C PRO A 92 1.12 -16.60 -2.76
N PRO A 93 1.86 -15.47 -2.91
CA PRO A 93 1.27 -14.14 -2.97
C PRO A 93 0.70 -13.78 -4.35
N VAL A 94 1.18 -14.45 -5.40
CA VAL A 94 0.73 -14.26 -6.77
C VAL A 94 0.47 -15.62 -7.40
N ILE A 95 -0.73 -15.80 -7.95
CA ILE A 95 -1.10 -17.02 -8.69
C ILE A 95 -1.80 -16.66 -9.99
N LYS A 96 -1.65 -17.53 -10.98
CA LYS A 96 -2.44 -17.52 -12.22
C LYS A 96 -3.30 -18.78 -12.27
N VAL A 97 -4.58 -18.60 -12.49
CA VAL A 97 -5.57 -19.68 -12.46
C VAL A 97 -6.49 -19.60 -13.68
N SER A 98 -7.24 -20.66 -13.94
CA SER A 98 -8.24 -20.68 -15.00
C SER A 98 -9.57 -20.13 -14.51
N LYS A 99 -10.38 -19.65 -15.43
CA LYS A 99 -11.77 -19.26 -15.13
C LYS A 99 -12.57 -20.45 -14.62
N GLY A 100 -13.25 -20.25 -13.51
CA GLY A 100 -14.05 -21.29 -12.84
C GLY A 100 -13.30 -22.05 -11.75
N ASP A 101 -11.99 -21.79 -11.60
CA ASP A 101 -11.19 -22.38 -10.49
C ASP A 101 -11.60 -21.80 -9.14
N THR A 102 -11.30 -22.53 -8.08
CA THR A 102 -11.53 -22.15 -6.69
C THR A 102 -10.22 -21.88 -5.97
N VAL A 103 -10.16 -20.77 -5.24
CA VAL A 103 -9.03 -20.44 -4.36
C VAL A 103 -9.45 -20.55 -2.91
N HIS A 104 -8.74 -21.39 -2.16
CA HIS A 104 -8.90 -21.62 -0.73
C HIS A 104 -7.91 -20.78 0.05
N PHE A 105 -8.37 -19.76 0.73
CA PHE A 105 -7.56 -19.00 1.67
C PHE A 105 -7.58 -19.68 3.02
N LYS A 106 -6.41 -20.11 3.49
CA LYS A 106 -6.24 -20.85 4.75
C LYS A 106 -5.71 -19.95 5.84
N SER A 107 -6.45 -19.83 6.94
CA SER A 107 -6.01 -19.11 8.14
C SER A 107 -5.04 -19.99 8.94
N VAL A 108 -3.80 -20.10 8.47
CA VAL A 108 -2.75 -20.89 9.12
C VAL A 108 -2.30 -20.22 10.40
N ASP A 109 -2.02 -18.91 10.33
CA ASP A 109 -1.74 -18.09 11.51
C ASP A 109 -2.97 -17.26 11.90
N LEU A 110 -3.01 -16.81 13.15
CA LEU A 110 -4.12 -16.03 13.70
C LEU A 110 -4.09 -14.57 13.25
N SER A 111 -5.24 -13.90 13.36
CA SER A 111 -5.46 -12.49 13.08
C SER A 111 -5.48 -12.11 11.59
N HIS A 112 -5.73 -13.09 10.73
CA HIS A 112 -5.83 -12.88 9.28
C HIS A 112 -7.22 -13.15 8.74
N ASN A 113 -7.52 -12.49 7.63
CA ASN A 113 -8.61 -12.80 6.72
C ASN A 113 -8.17 -12.56 5.27
N SER A 114 -9.04 -12.87 4.32
CA SER A 114 -8.90 -12.48 2.91
C SER A 114 -10.13 -11.69 2.50
N SER A 115 -9.91 -10.49 1.95
CA SER A 115 -10.95 -9.62 1.39
C SER A 115 -10.51 -9.09 0.05
N ALA A 116 -11.39 -9.09 -0.94
CA ALA A 116 -11.12 -8.44 -2.22
C ALA A 116 -11.03 -6.92 -2.04
N VAL A 117 -10.08 -6.29 -2.74
CA VAL A 117 -9.94 -4.82 -2.71
C VAL A 117 -10.94 -4.20 -3.68
N GLU A 118 -11.81 -3.34 -3.17
CA GLU A 118 -12.82 -2.65 -3.98
C GLU A 118 -12.18 -1.87 -5.14
N GLY A 119 -12.76 -2.00 -6.33
CA GLY A 119 -12.24 -1.36 -7.55
C GLY A 119 -11.00 -2.03 -8.15
N MET A 120 -10.44 -3.08 -7.53
CA MET A 120 -9.27 -3.82 -7.99
C MET A 120 -9.59 -5.29 -8.31
N ILE A 121 -10.83 -5.57 -8.68
CA ILE A 121 -11.31 -6.82 -9.25
C ILE A 121 -11.96 -6.56 -10.61
N PRO A 122 -12.18 -7.59 -11.46
CA PRO A 122 -12.87 -7.42 -12.73
C PRO A 122 -14.30 -6.90 -12.56
N ASP A 123 -14.79 -6.14 -13.54
CA ASP A 123 -16.17 -5.65 -13.52
C ASP A 123 -17.15 -6.84 -13.58
N GLY A 124 -18.14 -6.82 -12.68
CA GLY A 124 -19.13 -7.89 -12.55
C GLY A 124 -18.64 -9.16 -11.85
N ALA A 125 -17.39 -9.18 -11.36
CA ALA A 125 -16.90 -10.26 -10.50
C ALA A 125 -17.55 -10.17 -9.12
N GLU A 126 -17.75 -11.33 -8.49
CA GLU A 126 -18.22 -11.39 -7.11
C GLU A 126 -17.12 -10.91 -6.15
N ASN A 127 -17.51 -10.03 -5.24
CA ASN A 127 -16.64 -9.56 -4.17
C ASN A 127 -16.69 -10.54 -2.98
N TRP A 128 -15.63 -10.59 -2.18
CA TRP A 128 -15.62 -11.40 -0.95
C TRP A 128 -14.98 -10.66 0.22
N THR A 129 -15.45 -10.99 1.42
CA THR A 129 -14.85 -10.59 2.69
C THR A 129 -14.91 -11.75 3.65
N GLY A 130 -13.75 -12.34 3.92
CA GLY A 130 -13.61 -13.44 4.87
C GLY A 130 -13.64 -12.95 6.31
N GLN A 131 -14.06 -13.82 7.22
CA GLN A 131 -13.98 -13.58 8.66
C GLN A 131 -12.55 -13.76 9.15
N ILE A 132 -12.14 -13.00 10.18
CA ILE A 132 -10.83 -13.16 10.81
C ILE A 132 -10.71 -14.55 11.44
N ASN A 133 -9.56 -15.21 11.24
CA ASN A 133 -9.26 -16.58 11.73
C ASN A 133 -10.13 -17.68 11.11
N GLN A 134 -10.73 -17.43 9.96
CA GLN A 134 -11.51 -18.43 9.25
C GLN A 134 -11.00 -18.64 7.83
N ASP A 135 -11.06 -19.89 7.39
CA ASP A 135 -10.85 -20.24 6.00
C ASP A 135 -12.01 -19.71 5.14
N ILE A 136 -11.68 -19.28 3.93
CA ILE A 136 -12.68 -18.92 2.92
C ILE A 136 -12.30 -19.52 1.57
N SER A 137 -13.30 -19.97 0.82
CA SER A 137 -13.14 -20.48 -0.54
C SER A 137 -13.88 -19.57 -1.51
N VAL A 138 -13.18 -19.15 -2.55
CA VAL A 138 -13.70 -18.21 -3.54
C VAL A 138 -13.60 -18.84 -4.92
N LYS A 139 -14.74 -18.97 -5.59
CA LYS A 139 -14.80 -19.40 -6.99
C LYS A 139 -14.64 -18.19 -7.91
N LEU A 140 -13.76 -18.30 -8.90
CA LEU A 140 -13.37 -17.17 -9.75
C LEU A 140 -13.96 -17.34 -11.16
N ASP A 141 -15.16 -16.83 -11.36
CA ASP A 141 -15.93 -17.00 -12.61
C ASP A 141 -15.76 -15.86 -13.63
N SER A 142 -14.94 -14.85 -13.33
CA SER A 142 -14.65 -13.74 -14.23
C SER A 142 -13.16 -13.62 -14.54
N GLU A 143 -12.81 -13.43 -15.82
CA GLU A 143 -11.41 -13.20 -16.22
C GLU A 143 -10.91 -11.83 -15.78
N GLY A 144 -9.63 -11.75 -15.44
CA GLY A 144 -8.95 -10.52 -15.07
C GLY A 144 -8.05 -10.68 -13.85
N VAL A 145 -7.60 -9.53 -13.34
CA VAL A 145 -6.75 -9.42 -12.17
C VAL A 145 -7.58 -9.08 -10.95
N TYR A 146 -7.38 -9.82 -9.88
CA TYR A 146 -7.97 -9.61 -8.57
C TYR A 146 -6.86 -9.26 -7.59
N VAL A 147 -7.00 -8.14 -6.92
CA VAL A 147 -6.17 -7.78 -5.76
C VAL A 147 -6.98 -8.01 -4.51
N TYR A 148 -6.38 -8.67 -3.54
CA TYR A 148 -6.98 -8.94 -2.24
C TYR A 148 -6.03 -8.57 -1.11
N GLN A 149 -6.56 -8.40 0.09
CA GLN A 149 -5.83 -7.94 1.27
C GLN A 149 -6.24 -8.73 2.51
N CYS A 150 -5.42 -8.64 3.54
CA CYS A 150 -5.81 -8.92 4.92
C CYS A 150 -6.23 -7.60 5.58
N ASP A 151 -7.49 -7.47 6.01
CA ASP A 151 -8.01 -6.19 6.52
C ASP A 151 -7.22 -5.66 7.73
N PRO A 152 -6.89 -6.47 8.77
CA PRO A 152 -6.08 -5.99 9.88
C PRO A 152 -4.67 -5.56 9.50
N HIS A 153 -4.10 -6.11 8.42
CA HIS A 153 -2.71 -5.91 8.03
C HIS A 153 -2.52 -5.20 6.68
N ALA A 154 -3.58 -4.55 6.16
CA ALA A 154 -3.53 -3.81 4.89
C ALA A 154 -2.43 -2.72 4.90
N MET A 155 -2.29 -1.99 6.03
CA MET A 155 -1.24 -0.97 6.19
C MET A 155 0.18 -1.56 6.16
N MET A 156 0.35 -2.86 6.45
CA MET A 156 1.63 -3.58 6.35
C MET A 156 1.87 -4.15 4.95
N ALA A 157 0.99 -3.81 4.00
CA ALA A 157 0.94 -4.35 2.65
C ALA A 157 0.77 -5.88 2.63
N MET A 158 -0.05 -6.44 3.54
CA MET A 158 -0.48 -7.83 3.42
C MET A 158 -1.53 -7.94 2.32
N VAL A 159 -1.04 -8.10 1.12
CA VAL A 159 -1.82 -8.15 -0.13
C VAL A 159 -1.42 -9.36 -0.95
N GLY A 160 -2.30 -9.78 -1.85
CA GLY A 160 -2.00 -10.79 -2.86
C GLY A 160 -2.69 -10.48 -4.18
N VAL A 161 -2.30 -11.19 -5.21
CA VAL A 161 -2.79 -10.97 -6.58
C VAL A 161 -3.12 -12.30 -7.25
N ILE A 162 -4.31 -12.39 -7.84
CA ILE A 162 -4.71 -13.52 -8.68
C ILE A 162 -4.97 -13.01 -10.09
N GLN A 163 -4.38 -13.65 -11.08
CA GLN A 163 -4.80 -13.49 -12.47
C GLN A 163 -5.65 -14.69 -12.89
N VAL A 164 -6.86 -14.44 -13.34
CA VAL A 164 -7.78 -15.43 -13.89
C VAL A 164 -7.80 -15.27 -15.42
N GLY A 165 -7.37 -16.28 -16.15
CA GLY A 165 -7.29 -16.21 -17.61
C GLY A 165 -6.52 -14.97 -18.10
N GLU A 166 -7.16 -14.16 -18.95
CA GLU A 166 -6.57 -12.92 -19.48
C GLU A 166 -6.71 -11.74 -18.48
N ALA A 167 -5.67 -10.91 -18.37
CA ALA A 167 -5.64 -9.76 -17.45
C ALA A 167 -6.40 -8.53 -17.99
N VAL A 168 -7.69 -8.71 -18.32
CA VAL A 168 -8.51 -7.73 -19.07
C VAL A 168 -8.66 -6.37 -18.37
N ASN A 169 -8.53 -6.31 -17.05
CA ASN A 169 -8.65 -5.09 -16.24
C ASN A 169 -7.30 -4.54 -15.72
N MET A 170 -6.17 -5.02 -16.24
CA MET A 170 -4.83 -4.66 -15.73
C MET A 170 -4.62 -3.14 -15.62
N ASN A 171 -5.02 -2.37 -16.65
CA ASN A 171 -4.85 -0.91 -16.65
C ASN A 171 -5.63 -0.25 -15.50
N LYS A 172 -6.86 -0.71 -15.24
CA LYS A 172 -7.70 -0.24 -14.13
C LYS A 172 -7.06 -0.56 -12.78
N VAL A 173 -6.55 -1.78 -12.61
CA VAL A 173 -5.86 -2.21 -11.39
C VAL A 173 -4.59 -1.39 -11.17
N MET A 174 -3.77 -1.18 -12.19
CA MET A 174 -2.55 -0.37 -12.11
C MET A 174 -2.82 1.08 -11.71
N GLU A 175 -3.92 1.67 -12.19
CA GLU A 175 -4.31 3.03 -11.82
C GLU A 175 -4.80 3.08 -10.37
N ALA A 176 -5.68 2.16 -9.97
CA ALA A 176 -6.17 2.07 -8.60
C ALA A 176 -5.04 1.80 -7.59
N ALA A 177 -4.05 0.98 -7.96
CA ALA A 177 -2.90 0.67 -7.13
C ALA A 177 -2.09 1.91 -6.72
N LYS A 178 -2.02 2.94 -7.55
CA LYS A 178 -1.31 4.19 -7.23
C LYS A 178 -1.88 4.86 -5.97
N THR A 179 -3.20 4.92 -5.87
CA THR A 179 -3.89 5.50 -4.71
C THR A 179 -3.93 4.51 -3.54
N TYR A 180 -4.22 3.23 -3.83
CA TYR A 180 -4.34 2.20 -2.82
C TYR A 180 -3.07 2.03 -1.97
N LYS A 181 -1.88 2.07 -2.59
CA LYS A 181 -0.60 1.96 -1.90
C LYS A 181 -0.28 3.10 -0.94
N SER A 182 -0.94 4.24 -1.04
CA SER A 182 -0.68 5.38 -0.15
C SER A 182 -0.97 5.09 1.33
N GLN A 183 -1.77 4.06 1.62
CA GLN A 183 -2.03 3.59 2.98
C GLN A 183 -0.91 2.69 3.55
N PHE A 184 0.03 2.21 2.72
CA PHE A 184 1.07 1.32 3.19
C PHE A 184 2.12 2.07 4.01
N VAL A 185 2.39 1.60 5.22
CA VAL A 185 3.43 2.15 6.11
C VAL A 185 4.73 1.36 6.02
N MET A 186 4.68 0.17 5.42
CA MET A 186 5.84 -0.67 5.14
C MET A 186 5.60 -1.50 3.87
N ASN A 187 6.67 -2.05 3.31
CA ASN A 187 6.63 -2.88 2.08
C ASN A 187 5.96 -2.17 0.89
N ASN A 188 6.19 -0.87 0.72
CA ASN A 188 5.47 0.00 -0.24
C ASN A 188 5.53 -0.47 -1.70
N ASN A 189 6.55 -1.25 -2.06
CA ASN A 189 6.73 -1.79 -3.42
C ASN A 189 6.08 -3.16 -3.61
N ARG A 190 5.60 -3.82 -2.54
CA ARG A 190 5.14 -5.21 -2.58
C ARG A 190 4.06 -5.44 -3.64
N LEU A 191 3.06 -4.57 -3.69
CA LEU A 191 1.99 -4.70 -4.69
C LEU A 191 2.51 -4.51 -6.12
N ASP A 192 3.41 -3.54 -6.36
CA ASP A 192 4.01 -3.33 -7.68
C ASP A 192 4.83 -4.55 -8.10
N ASP A 193 5.59 -5.12 -7.17
CA ASP A 193 6.40 -6.30 -7.40
C ASP A 193 5.53 -7.51 -7.74
N TYR A 194 4.36 -7.65 -7.11
CA TYR A 194 3.41 -8.73 -7.40
C TYR A 194 2.73 -8.53 -8.76
N LEU A 195 2.22 -7.32 -9.06
CA LEU A 195 1.62 -7.01 -10.35
C LEU A 195 2.62 -7.15 -11.52
N SER A 196 3.90 -6.88 -11.27
CA SER A 196 4.94 -7.04 -12.29
C SER A 196 5.22 -8.50 -12.67
N GLN A 197 4.71 -9.48 -11.93
CA GLN A 197 4.86 -10.91 -12.19
C GLN A 197 3.76 -11.50 -13.10
N LEU A 198 2.74 -10.73 -13.43
CA LEU A 198 1.64 -11.13 -14.32
C LEU A 198 1.95 -11.03 -15.82
#